data_b10258458656faed602800a3692f4c7b
#
_entry.id   b10258458656faed602800a3692f4c7b
#
_cell.length_a   1.000
_cell.length_b   1.000
_cell.length_c   1.000
_cell.angle_alpha   90.00
_cell.angle_beta   90.00
_cell.angle_gamma   90.00
#
_symmetry.space_group_name_H-M   'P 1'
#
loop_
_entity.id
_entity.type
_entity.pdbx_description
1 polymer ?
#
loop_
_entity_poly.entity_id
_entity_poly.type
_entity_poly.pdbx_seq_one_letter_code
_entity_poly.pdbx_strand_id
1 'polypeptide(L)'
;MTLSPTRRGAALVLLAALAGCAAPPPRPAPPVITQPAPAPEEPRLKELAAFKAVLSAAEAVPPADSPARGELVAVLNRNTGLLQWKLSYSGLSGPVRAAHFHSPAMGGEVAAPVIAIGRNFSSPYEGRALLTPRQRADLLAGQWYVNLRTVRFPEGELRGQLIEQR
;
A
#
# COMPACT_ATOMS: atom_id res chain seq x y z
N MET A 1 -93.27 -28.51 19.30
CA MET A 1 -94.35 -27.59 18.94
C MET A 1 -93.78 -26.73 17.82
N THR A 2 -94.04 -27.16 16.59
CA THR A 2 -94.94 -26.48 15.63
C THR A 2 -94.50 -25.01 15.37
N LEU A 3 -94.24 -24.58 14.19
CA LEU A 3 -94.79 -24.72 12.84
C LEU A 3 -93.93 -24.00 11.81
N SER A 4 -93.72 -24.62 10.66
CA SER A 4 -93.54 -23.88 9.35
C SER A 4 -94.79 -23.08 9.02
N PRO A 5 -94.89 -22.24 7.99
CA PRO A 5 -94.24 -22.25 6.69
C PRO A 5 -94.06 -20.81 6.07
N THR A 6 -93.50 -20.55 4.94
CA THR A 6 -94.14 -20.38 3.66
C THR A 6 -93.25 -19.60 2.68
N ARG A 7 -93.04 -20.14 1.50
CA ARG A 7 -92.73 -19.65 0.17
C ARG A 7 -93.01 -18.21 -0.14
N ARG A 8 -92.18 -17.57 -0.89
CA ARG A 8 -92.49 -16.90 -2.16
C ARG A 8 -91.24 -16.49 -2.95
N GLY A 9 -91.24 -16.89 -4.19
CA GLY A 9 -90.19 -16.68 -5.13
C GLY A 9 -90.09 -15.25 -5.67
N ALA A 10 -88.93 -14.89 -6.11
CA ALA A 10 -88.74 -13.82 -7.07
C ALA A 10 -87.56 -14.16 -7.94
N ALA A 11 -87.78 -14.17 -9.22
CA ALA A 11 -86.75 -14.34 -10.23
C ALA A 11 -85.83 -13.15 -10.23
N LEU A 12 -84.56 -13.39 -10.24
CA LEU A 12 -83.57 -12.35 -10.43
C LEU A 12 -82.80 -12.62 -11.70
N VAL A 13 -82.86 -11.67 -12.58
CA VAL A 13 -82.20 -11.61 -13.86
C VAL A 13 -80.69 -11.51 -13.69
N LEU A 14 -79.92 -12.46 -14.28
CA LEU A 14 -78.49 -12.40 -14.35
C LEU A 14 -78.09 -11.30 -15.40
N LEU A 15 -77.55 -10.23 -14.90
CA LEU A 15 -76.73 -9.29 -15.70
C LEU A 15 -75.29 -9.73 -15.61
N ALA A 16 -74.74 -10.29 -16.70
CA ALA A 16 -73.28 -10.60 -16.79
C ALA A 16 -72.53 -9.28 -17.06
N ALA A 17 -71.84 -8.77 -16.06
CA ALA A 17 -70.87 -7.70 -16.20
C ALA A 17 -69.53 -8.26 -16.67
N LEU A 18 -69.14 -8.02 -17.91
CA LEU A 18 -67.79 -8.27 -18.43
C LEU A 18 -66.82 -7.27 -17.81
N ALA A 19 -66.15 -7.65 -16.74
CA ALA A 19 -65.01 -6.89 -16.19
C ALA A 19 -63.80 -7.11 -17.10
N GLY A 20 -63.48 -6.16 -17.96
CA GLY A 20 -62.26 -6.12 -18.73
C GLY A 20 -61.05 -5.92 -17.78
N CYS A 21 -60.20 -6.93 -17.61
CA CYS A 21 -58.94 -6.79 -16.95
C CYS A 21 -57.98 -5.96 -17.84
N ALA A 22 -57.92 -4.65 -17.62
CA ALA A 22 -56.87 -3.83 -18.19
C ALA A 22 -55.56 -4.14 -17.42
N ALA A 23 -54.58 -4.70 -18.10
CA ALA A 23 -53.23 -4.91 -17.52
C ALA A 23 -52.62 -3.54 -17.16
N PRO A 24 -51.99 -3.41 -15.99
CA PRO A 24 -51.31 -2.19 -15.63
C PRO A 24 -50.16 -1.89 -16.61
N PRO A 25 -49.86 -0.63 -16.89
CA PRO A 25 -48.78 -0.25 -17.78
C PRO A 25 -47.44 -0.76 -17.24
N PRO A 26 -46.51 -1.15 -18.11
CA PRO A 26 -45.20 -1.63 -17.68
C PRO A 26 -44.50 -0.54 -16.86
N ARG A 27 -43.96 -0.95 -15.72
CA ARG A 27 -43.23 -0.07 -14.82
C ARG A 27 -41.95 0.42 -15.55
N PRO A 28 -41.64 1.74 -15.56
CA PRO A 28 -40.42 2.23 -16.20
C PRO A 28 -39.21 1.52 -15.57
N ALA A 29 -38.29 1.06 -16.41
CA ALA A 29 -37.05 0.42 -15.96
C ALA A 29 -36.27 1.41 -15.06
N PRO A 30 -35.67 0.93 -13.95
CA PRO A 30 -34.82 1.78 -13.12
C PRO A 30 -33.70 2.37 -13.97
N PRO A 31 -33.30 3.62 -13.70
CA PRO A 31 -32.20 4.22 -14.45
C PRO A 31 -30.95 3.33 -14.33
N VAL A 32 -30.36 2.99 -15.47
CA VAL A 32 -29.07 2.30 -15.52
C VAL A 32 -28.04 3.27 -14.95
N ILE A 33 -27.60 3.03 -13.71
CA ILE A 33 -26.48 3.75 -13.12
C ILE A 33 -25.24 3.24 -13.87
N THR A 34 -24.86 3.96 -14.92
CA THR A 34 -23.58 3.72 -15.59
C THR A 34 -22.50 4.07 -14.58
N GLN A 35 -21.81 3.05 -14.02
CA GLN A 35 -20.62 3.30 -13.22
C GLN A 35 -19.64 4.11 -14.07
N PRO A 36 -19.08 5.21 -13.54
CA PRO A 36 -18.02 5.91 -14.23
C PRO A 36 -16.92 4.92 -14.58
N ALA A 37 -16.43 4.97 -15.81
CA ALA A 37 -15.26 4.19 -16.19
C ALA A 37 -14.13 4.42 -15.19
N PRO A 38 -13.37 3.37 -14.80
CA PRO A 38 -12.23 3.55 -13.91
C PRO A 38 -11.31 4.62 -14.49
N ALA A 39 -10.97 5.60 -13.66
CA ALA A 39 -10.09 6.69 -14.07
C ALA A 39 -8.75 6.11 -14.56
N PRO A 40 -8.13 6.71 -15.60
CA PRO A 40 -6.86 6.24 -16.15
C PRO A 40 -5.81 6.01 -15.06
N GLU A 41 -5.05 4.91 -15.14
CA GLU A 41 -4.07 4.51 -14.12
C GLU A 41 -2.86 5.46 -13.98
N GLU A 42 -2.70 6.41 -14.90
CA GLU A 42 -1.60 7.38 -14.88
C GLU A 42 -1.45 8.22 -13.61
N PRO A 43 -2.51 8.66 -12.91
CA PRO A 43 -2.37 9.37 -11.65
C PRO A 43 -1.69 8.54 -10.55
N ARG A 44 -1.89 7.23 -10.50
CA ARG A 44 -1.36 6.37 -9.44
C ARG A 44 0.16 6.22 -9.51
N LEU A 45 0.75 6.19 -10.70
CA LEU A 45 2.21 6.12 -10.86
C LEU A 45 2.91 7.39 -10.38
N LYS A 46 2.28 8.56 -10.51
CA LYS A 46 2.80 9.83 -9.97
C LYS A 46 2.74 9.91 -8.45
N GLU A 47 1.91 9.09 -7.81
CA GLU A 47 1.78 9.02 -6.36
C GLU A 47 2.88 8.17 -5.70
N LEU A 48 3.52 7.29 -6.44
CA LEU A 48 4.56 6.41 -5.95
C LEU A 48 5.94 6.86 -6.45
N ALA A 49 6.92 6.79 -5.56
CA ALA A 49 8.33 6.96 -5.90
C ALA A 49 9.08 5.70 -5.52
N ALA A 50 9.76 5.09 -6.48
CA ALA A 50 10.60 3.93 -6.25
C ALA A 50 12.04 4.37 -5.99
N PHE A 51 12.71 3.71 -5.04
CA PHE A 51 14.10 3.97 -4.68
C PHE A 51 14.88 2.67 -4.69
N LYS A 52 16.16 2.79 -4.98
CA LYS A 52 17.12 1.71 -4.91
C LYS A 52 18.40 2.18 -4.24
N ALA A 53 18.98 1.33 -3.40
CA ALA A 53 20.32 1.50 -2.88
C ALA A 53 21.12 0.21 -3.13
N VAL A 54 22.26 0.32 -3.77
CA VAL A 54 23.27 -0.73 -3.84
C VAL A 54 24.20 -0.55 -2.64
N LEU A 55 24.30 -1.58 -1.80
CA LEU A 55 25.10 -1.52 -0.58
C LEU A 55 26.42 -2.24 -0.79
N SER A 56 27.49 -1.55 -0.46
CA SER A 56 28.84 -2.12 -0.49
C SER A 56 29.66 -1.72 0.72
N ALA A 57 30.70 -2.48 0.99
CA ALA A 57 31.65 -2.20 2.06
C ALA A 57 32.54 -0.99 1.73
N ALA A 58 32.79 -0.75 0.45
CA ALA A 58 33.56 0.42 -0.03
C ALA A 58 32.84 1.76 0.24
N GLU A 59 31.51 1.77 0.24
CA GLU A 59 30.69 2.95 0.54
C GLU A 59 30.55 3.22 2.05
N ALA A 60 30.95 2.29 2.92
CA ALA A 60 30.95 2.51 4.37
C ALA A 60 31.93 3.64 4.75
N VAL A 61 31.65 4.33 5.86
CA VAL A 61 32.52 5.41 6.36
C VAL A 61 32.90 5.11 7.82
N PRO A 62 34.19 4.75 8.07
CA PRO A 62 35.26 4.49 7.09
C PRO A 62 34.94 3.24 6.23
N PRO A 63 35.55 3.06 5.06
CA PRO A 63 35.41 1.87 4.23
C PRO A 63 35.76 0.60 5.00
N ALA A 64 34.94 -0.44 4.82
CA ALA A 64 35.13 -1.73 5.47
C ALA A 64 35.83 -2.71 4.52
N ASP A 65 36.79 -3.50 5.09
CA ASP A 65 37.36 -4.61 4.34
C ASP A 65 36.47 -5.86 4.50
N SER A 66 35.46 -5.92 3.63
CA SER A 66 34.45 -6.99 3.64
C SER A 66 33.99 -7.31 2.20
N PRO A 67 33.81 -8.59 1.86
CA PRO A 67 33.23 -9.00 0.58
C PRO A 67 31.70 -8.86 0.56
N ALA A 68 31.10 -8.41 1.65
CA ALA A 68 29.67 -8.29 1.79
C ALA A 68 29.05 -7.38 0.73
N ARG A 69 27.84 -7.69 0.33
CA ARG A 69 27.03 -6.92 -0.63
C ARG A 69 25.58 -6.91 -0.18
N GLY A 70 24.86 -5.87 -0.61
CA GLY A 70 23.44 -5.77 -0.34
C GLY A 70 22.72 -4.88 -1.34
N GLU A 71 21.42 -4.95 -1.28
CA GLU A 71 20.51 -4.11 -2.04
C GLU A 71 19.31 -3.77 -1.18
N LEU A 72 18.88 -2.53 -1.25
CA LEU A 72 17.60 -2.12 -0.70
C LEU A 72 16.76 -1.53 -1.81
N VAL A 73 15.53 -2.01 -1.93
CA VAL A 73 14.48 -1.39 -2.76
C VAL A 73 13.41 -0.84 -1.85
N ALA A 74 12.90 0.34 -2.18
CA ALA A 74 11.85 0.97 -1.40
C ALA A 74 10.84 1.69 -2.29
N VAL A 75 9.62 1.81 -1.79
CA VAL A 75 8.54 2.55 -2.45
C VAL A 75 7.94 3.51 -1.45
N LEU A 76 7.92 4.78 -1.80
CA LEU A 76 7.26 5.85 -1.07
C LEU A 76 5.92 6.17 -1.73
N ASN A 77 4.84 6.12 -0.96
CA ASN A 77 3.60 6.78 -1.36
C ASN A 77 3.70 8.27 -1.00
N ARG A 78 3.76 9.14 -2.03
CA ARG A 78 3.96 10.59 -1.88
C ARG A 78 2.81 11.27 -1.12
N ASN A 79 1.59 10.73 -1.23
CA ASN A 79 0.39 11.32 -0.61
C ASN A 79 0.31 10.97 0.87
N THR A 80 0.49 9.69 1.20
CA THR A 80 0.37 9.20 2.58
C THR A 80 1.65 9.32 3.39
N GLY A 81 2.80 9.38 2.72
CA GLY A 81 4.11 9.34 3.36
C GLY A 81 4.55 7.94 3.81
N LEU A 82 3.81 6.90 3.42
CA LEU A 82 4.19 5.52 3.74
C LEU A 82 5.37 5.09 2.88
N LEU A 83 6.50 4.78 3.54
CA LEU A 83 7.67 4.13 2.95
C LEU A 83 7.62 2.65 3.27
N GLN A 84 7.76 1.80 2.25
CA GLN A 84 7.91 0.34 2.39
C GLN A 84 9.24 -0.05 1.76
N TRP A 85 9.96 -1.01 2.34
CA TRP A 85 11.25 -1.45 1.82
C TRP A 85 11.44 -2.94 1.94
N LYS A 86 12.36 -3.44 1.10
CA LYS A 86 12.95 -4.77 1.17
C LYS A 86 14.46 -4.64 1.10
N LEU A 87 15.13 -5.17 2.09
CA LEU A 87 16.58 -5.18 2.23
C LEU A 87 17.09 -6.60 2.07
N SER A 88 18.01 -6.80 1.14
CA SER A 88 18.69 -8.09 0.94
C SER A 88 20.19 -7.89 1.06
N TYR A 89 20.87 -8.85 1.68
CA TYR A 89 22.32 -8.81 1.84
C TYR A 89 22.90 -10.22 1.88
N SER A 90 24.20 -10.32 1.64
CA SER A 90 24.98 -11.56 1.73
C SER A 90 26.43 -11.27 2.11
N GLY A 91 27.14 -12.28 2.64
CA GLY A 91 28.57 -12.22 2.91
C GLY A 91 28.97 -11.33 4.09
N LEU A 92 28.04 -10.95 4.98
CA LEU A 92 28.39 -10.21 6.19
C LEU A 92 29.33 -11.01 7.10
N SER A 93 30.19 -10.29 7.83
CA SER A 93 31.14 -10.85 8.79
C SER A 93 30.49 -11.46 10.04
N GLY A 94 29.18 -11.27 10.20
CA GLY A 94 28.39 -11.76 11.33
C GLY A 94 26.95 -11.25 11.30
N PRO A 95 26.17 -11.53 12.34
CA PRO A 95 24.80 -11.07 12.45
C PRO A 95 24.69 -9.55 12.42
N VAL A 96 23.61 -9.04 11.80
CA VAL A 96 23.30 -7.61 11.81
C VAL A 96 23.03 -7.15 13.23
N ARG A 97 23.86 -6.27 13.74
CA ARG A 97 23.69 -5.66 15.08
C ARG A 97 22.69 -4.53 15.04
N ALA A 98 22.71 -3.74 13.95
CA ALA A 98 21.79 -2.66 13.72
C ALA A 98 21.78 -2.29 12.24
N ALA A 99 20.63 -1.91 11.72
CA ALA A 99 20.51 -1.28 10.43
C ALA A 99 19.57 -0.07 10.54
N HIS A 100 19.96 1.03 9.91
CA HIS A 100 19.23 2.29 9.96
C HIS A 100 19.23 2.98 8.60
N PHE A 101 18.18 3.77 8.39
CA PHE A 101 18.23 4.88 7.45
C PHE A 101 18.82 6.11 8.15
N HIS A 102 19.66 6.83 7.46
CA HIS A 102 20.31 8.04 7.92
C HIS A 102 20.01 9.21 6.98
N SER A 103 19.87 10.43 7.51
CA SER A 103 19.55 11.64 6.75
C SER A 103 19.76 12.90 7.63
N PRO A 104 20.00 14.09 7.04
CA PRO A 104 20.37 14.31 5.64
C PRO A 104 21.86 14.07 5.40
N ALA A 105 22.21 13.40 4.32
CA ALA A 105 23.60 13.25 3.90
C ALA A 105 23.69 12.81 2.43
N MET A 106 24.68 13.33 1.73
CA MET A 106 25.07 12.92 0.40
C MET A 106 26.12 11.79 0.47
N GLY A 107 26.57 11.31 -0.68
CA GLY A 107 27.59 10.26 -0.73
C GLY A 107 28.88 10.65 0.03
N GLY A 108 29.35 9.73 0.90
CA GLY A 108 30.55 9.96 1.73
C GLY A 108 30.33 10.76 3.02
N GLU A 109 29.19 11.41 3.20
CA GLU A 109 28.86 12.14 4.42
C GLU A 109 28.20 11.25 5.46
N VAL A 110 28.30 11.61 6.74
CA VAL A 110 27.70 10.89 7.89
C VAL A 110 26.59 11.74 8.49
N ALA A 111 25.44 11.13 8.71
CA ALA A 111 24.29 11.76 9.35
C ALA A 111 23.77 10.90 10.51
N ALA A 112 22.93 11.49 11.35
CA ALA A 112 22.22 10.79 12.39
C ALA A 112 21.22 9.77 11.84
N PRO A 113 20.93 8.67 12.56
CA PRO A 113 19.89 7.74 12.17
C PRO A 113 18.49 8.41 12.31
N VAL A 114 17.65 8.24 11.28
CA VAL A 114 16.29 8.80 11.26
C VAL A 114 15.21 7.74 11.38
N ILE A 115 15.47 6.51 10.91
CA ILE A 115 14.57 5.37 11.04
C ILE A 115 15.38 4.10 11.29
N ALA A 116 14.99 3.34 12.30
CA ALA A 116 15.55 2.01 12.53
C ALA A 116 14.94 1.02 11.54
N ILE A 117 15.76 0.30 10.79
CA ILE A 117 15.34 -0.81 9.94
C ILE A 117 15.15 -2.05 10.81
N GLY A 118 16.14 -2.38 11.65
CA GLY A 118 16.03 -3.51 12.57
C GLY A 118 17.37 -3.91 13.21
N ARG A 119 17.29 -4.98 14.01
CA ARG A 119 18.45 -5.66 14.64
C ARG A 119 18.26 -7.17 14.58
N ASN A 120 19.35 -7.92 14.49
CA ASN A 120 19.35 -9.39 14.55
C ASN A 120 18.35 -10.04 13.57
N PHE A 121 18.23 -9.46 12.38
CA PHE A 121 17.36 -9.99 11.32
C PHE A 121 18.18 -10.70 10.24
N SER A 122 17.50 -11.59 9.51
CA SER A 122 18.07 -12.30 8.36
C SER A 122 17.65 -11.66 7.05
N SER A 123 18.45 -11.87 6.00
CA SER A 123 18.13 -11.47 4.64
C SER A 123 17.22 -12.51 3.96
N PRO A 124 16.18 -12.11 3.22
CA PRO A 124 15.71 -10.73 3.06
C PRO A 124 14.90 -10.23 4.25
N TYR A 125 14.86 -8.92 4.44
CA TYR A 125 14.10 -8.27 5.50
C TYR A 125 13.20 -7.17 4.93
N GLU A 126 11.93 -7.17 5.31
CA GLU A 126 10.94 -6.20 4.85
C GLU A 126 10.45 -5.34 6.02
N GLY A 127 10.17 -4.08 5.72
CA GLY A 127 9.68 -3.15 6.72
C GLY A 127 8.91 -2.00 6.11
N ARG A 128 8.34 -1.19 7.00
CA ARG A 128 7.59 0.01 6.61
C ARG A 128 7.66 1.07 7.71
N ALA A 129 7.56 2.34 7.29
CA ALA A 129 7.47 3.47 8.21
C ALA A 129 6.66 4.60 7.60
N LEU A 130 6.05 5.41 8.44
CA LEU A 130 5.38 6.65 8.02
C LEU A 130 6.38 7.80 8.16
N LEU A 131 6.67 8.47 7.05
CA LEU A 131 7.62 9.57 7.01
C LEU A 131 6.97 10.91 7.35
N THR A 132 7.67 11.72 8.13
CA THR A 132 7.32 13.13 8.30
C THR A 132 7.49 13.89 7.00
N PRO A 133 6.87 15.08 6.82
CA PRO A 133 7.07 15.90 5.63
C PRO A 133 8.55 16.23 5.36
N ARG A 134 9.34 16.49 6.39
CA ARG A 134 10.78 16.75 6.27
C ARG A 134 11.54 15.51 5.77
N GLN A 135 11.28 14.35 6.36
CA GLN A 135 11.91 13.10 5.94
C GLN A 135 11.59 12.74 4.48
N ARG A 136 10.35 13.01 4.03
CA ARG A 136 9.97 12.83 2.61
C ARG A 136 10.76 13.76 1.69
N ALA A 137 10.89 15.03 2.07
CA ALA A 137 11.66 16.00 1.27
C ALA A 137 13.12 15.58 1.16
N ASP A 138 13.76 15.19 2.25
CA ASP A 138 15.15 14.74 2.28
C ASP A 138 15.35 13.45 1.46
N LEU A 139 14.40 12.48 1.52
CA LEU A 139 14.44 11.28 0.71
C LEU A 139 14.34 11.57 -0.80
N LEU A 140 13.38 12.41 -1.20
CA LEU A 140 13.19 12.82 -2.59
C LEU A 140 14.35 13.66 -3.12
N ALA A 141 15.06 14.36 -2.23
CA ALA A 141 16.30 15.08 -2.57
C ALA A 141 17.54 14.15 -2.67
N GLY A 142 17.37 12.82 -2.46
CA GLY A 142 18.48 11.88 -2.52
C GLY A 142 19.42 11.93 -1.33
N GLN A 143 19.00 12.52 -0.20
CA GLN A 143 19.83 12.74 0.99
C GLN A 143 19.68 11.60 2.03
N TRP A 144 19.29 10.42 1.60
CA TRP A 144 19.15 9.25 2.46
C TRP A 144 20.13 8.15 2.09
N TYR A 145 20.71 7.51 3.12
CA TYR A 145 21.48 6.30 2.93
C TYR A 145 21.09 5.22 3.96
N VAL A 146 21.39 3.99 3.62
CA VAL A 146 21.25 2.82 4.51
C VAL A 146 22.63 2.46 5.02
N ASN A 147 22.71 2.11 6.32
CA ASN A 147 23.92 1.60 6.95
C ASN A 147 23.60 0.34 7.76
N LEU A 148 24.30 -0.77 7.48
CA LEU A 148 24.26 -2.02 8.22
C LEU A 148 25.53 -2.17 9.06
N ARG A 149 25.34 -2.46 10.33
CA ARG A 149 26.43 -2.63 11.31
C ARG A 149 26.48 -4.07 11.80
N THR A 150 27.69 -4.58 11.97
CA THR A 150 27.98 -5.88 12.59
C THR A 150 28.88 -5.69 13.79
N VAL A 151 29.21 -6.77 14.51
CA VAL A 151 30.14 -6.69 15.62
C VAL A 151 31.53 -6.30 15.14
N ARG A 152 31.97 -6.83 13.99
CA ARG A 152 33.28 -6.54 13.40
C ARG A 152 33.40 -5.12 12.86
N PHE A 153 32.29 -4.58 12.37
CA PHE A 153 32.25 -3.24 11.79
C PHE A 153 31.12 -2.41 12.47
N PRO A 154 31.41 -1.86 13.66
CA PRO A 154 30.41 -1.15 14.45
C PRO A 154 29.98 0.20 13.82
N GLU A 155 30.81 0.83 12.99
CA GLU A 155 30.46 2.05 12.26
C GLU A 155 29.66 1.77 11.00
N GLY A 156 29.85 0.59 10.38
CA GLY A 156 29.12 0.12 9.20
C GLY A 156 29.93 -0.91 8.44
N GLU A 157 29.30 -2.01 8.06
CA GLU A 157 29.88 -3.00 7.15
C GLU A 157 29.40 -2.79 5.72
N LEU A 158 28.13 -2.42 5.57
CA LEU A 158 27.51 -2.09 4.27
C LEU A 158 26.83 -0.74 4.35
N ARG A 159 27.05 0.06 3.32
CA ARG A 159 26.36 1.33 3.11
C ARG A 159 25.93 1.48 1.66
N GLY A 160 24.84 2.23 1.41
CA GLY A 160 24.40 2.61 0.07
C GLY A 160 23.44 3.78 0.11
N GLN A 161 23.61 4.72 -0.84
CA GLN A 161 22.72 5.87 -1.02
C GLN A 161 21.41 5.44 -1.68
N LEU A 162 20.27 5.97 -1.20
CA LEU A 162 18.98 5.75 -1.85
C LEU A 162 18.81 6.71 -3.02
N ILE A 163 18.63 6.14 -4.20
CA ILE A 163 18.45 6.88 -5.46
C ILE A 163 17.07 6.59 -6.03
N GLU A 164 16.32 7.66 -6.34
CA GLU A 164 15.01 7.53 -6.99
C GLU A 164 15.17 6.93 -8.39
N GLN A 165 14.38 5.92 -8.70
CA GLN A 165 14.31 5.27 -9.99
C GLN A 165 13.25 5.95 -10.86
N ARG A 166 13.59 6.34 -12.06
CA ARG A 166 12.69 7.01 -13.02
C ARG A 166 12.34 6.08 -14.17
#